data_29ee913bec784c63e9c6a2feafab2b2d
#
_entry.id   29ee913bec784c63e9c6a2feafab2b2d
#
_cell.length_a   1.000
_cell.length_b   1.000
_cell.length_c   1.000
_cell.angle_alpha   90.00
_cell.angle_beta   90.00
_cell.angle_gamma   90.00
#
_symmetry.space_group_name_H-M   'P 1'
#
loop_
_entity.id
_entity.type
_entity.pdbx_description
1 polymer ?
#
loop_
_entity_poly.entity_id
_entity_poly.type
_entity_poly.pdbx_seq_one_letter_code
_entity_poly.pdbx_strand_id
1 'polypeptide(L)'
;MSIIIALDVPDIQSAKGLVEKIGDEGVFYKIGLELMMSGSYFELISWLKEKNKKVFADLKLHDISETVGRAVANLAKHDVDLLTIHTASRSIMEAAAQNKGKMQVVGVTVLTNLDKNDLDEMGFDPKISLEDLVVKKTALALDSKLDGVVASALEAGILRQKFGNNFSIITPGIRLEAVANDDQKRVADVKTAIQKGASHLVVGRPITRDSDPKNAAKKFNEALKNSRSS
;
A
#
# COMPACT_ATOMS: atom_id res chain seq x y z
N MET A 1 8.11 1.88 10.48
CA MET A 1 7.15 0.75 10.35
C MET A 1 5.86 1.10 11.06
N SER A 2 4.69 0.91 10.44
CA SER A 2 3.38 1.21 11.00
C SER A 2 2.29 0.32 10.39
N ILE A 3 1.17 0.21 11.09
CA ILE A 3 -0.09 -0.26 10.52
C ILE A 3 -0.67 0.90 9.69
N ILE A 4 -1.09 0.60 8.46
CA ILE A 4 -1.84 1.50 7.58
C ILE A 4 -3.26 0.95 7.49
N ILE A 5 -4.24 1.71 7.93
CA ILE A 5 -5.64 1.29 7.94
C ILE A 5 -6.28 1.67 6.60
N ALA A 6 -6.76 0.67 5.86
CA ALA A 6 -7.40 0.90 4.57
C ALA A 6 -8.88 1.29 4.75
N LEU A 7 -9.22 2.51 4.35
CA LEU A 7 -10.59 3.03 4.34
C LEU A 7 -11.27 2.68 3.01
N ASP A 8 -11.53 1.39 2.81
CA ASP A 8 -12.27 0.91 1.64
C ASP A 8 -13.77 0.93 2.01
N VAL A 9 -14.37 2.12 1.88
CA VAL A 9 -15.75 2.46 2.25
C VAL A 9 -16.37 3.37 1.17
N PRO A 10 -17.71 3.36 0.99
CA PRO A 10 -18.35 3.93 -0.18
C PRO A 10 -18.30 5.46 -0.26
N ASP A 11 -18.14 6.15 0.86
CA ASP A 11 -18.23 7.61 0.91
C ASP A 11 -17.38 8.23 2.03
N ILE A 12 -17.20 9.55 1.92
CA ILE A 12 -16.40 10.36 2.84
C ILE A 12 -16.95 10.37 4.26
N GLN A 13 -18.26 10.36 4.44
CA GLN A 13 -18.88 10.40 5.77
C GLN A 13 -18.61 9.10 6.52
N SER A 14 -18.74 7.97 5.83
CA SER A 14 -18.38 6.65 6.35
C SER A 14 -16.89 6.60 6.72
N ALA A 15 -16.01 7.17 5.88
CA ALA A 15 -14.58 7.25 6.17
C ALA A 15 -14.29 8.08 7.41
N LYS A 16 -14.85 9.29 7.52
CA LYS A 16 -14.70 10.18 8.69
C LYS A 16 -15.21 9.50 9.96
N GLY A 17 -16.41 8.92 9.94
CA GLY A 17 -16.99 8.21 11.08
C GLY A 17 -16.14 7.03 11.56
N LEU A 18 -15.52 6.30 10.63
CA LEU A 18 -14.63 5.19 10.96
C LEU A 18 -13.31 5.68 11.60
N VAL A 19 -12.70 6.74 11.05
CA VAL A 19 -11.50 7.38 11.63
C VAL A 19 -11.78 7.87 13.05
N GLU A 20 -12.94 8.48 13.31
CA GLU A 20 -13.34 8.94 14.63
C GLU A 20 -13.55 7.79 15.62
N LYS A 21 -14.18 6.68 15.18
CA LYS A 21 -14.34 5.48 16.01
C LYS A 21 -13.01 4.82 16.37
N ILE A 22 -12.04 4.78 15.45
CA ILE A 22 -10.71 4.23 15.67
C ILE A 22 -9.89 5.14 16.59
N GLY A 23 -10.06 6.45 16.48
CA GLY A 23 -9.42 7.44 17.35
C GLY A 23 -7.89 7.43 17.25
N ASP A 24 -7.21 7.38 18.41
CA ASP A 24 -5.75 7.49 18.49
C ASP A 24 -5.03 6.21 18.07
N GLU A 25 -5.72 5.07 17.99
CA GLU A 25 -5.13 3.82 17.49
C GLU A 25 -4.84 3.87 15.99
N GLY A 26 -5.50 4.74 15.22
CA GLY A 26 -5.25 4.96 13.80
C GLY A 26 -4.40 6.22 13.57
N VAL A 27 -3.19 6.04 13.05
CA VAL A 27 -2.27 7.16 12.75
C VAL A 27 -1.98 7.31 11.26
N PHE A 28 -2.20 6.27 10.46
CA PHE A 28 -1.91 6.26 9.03
C PHE A 28 -3.05 5.57 8.27
N TYR A 29 -3.66 6.27 7.33
CA TYR A 29 -4.83 5.79 6.61
C TYR A 29 -4.57 5.72 5.10
N LYS A 30 -4.99 4.63 4.48
CA LYS A 30 -5.01 4.44 3.03
C LYS A 30 -6.39 4.83 2.50
N ILE A 31 -6.42 5.72 1.53
CA ILE A 31 -7.61 6.14 0.80
C ILE A 31 -7.41 5.81 -0.69
N GLY A 32 -8.29 5.00 -1.23
CA GLY A 32 -8.15 4.41 -2.57
C GLY A 32 -9.12 4.97 -3.60
N LEU A 33 -9.25 4.24 -4.71
CA LEU A 33 -10.06 4.63 -5.87
C LEU A 33 -11.55 4.80 -5.54
N GLU A 34 -12.12 3.97 -4.65
CA GLU A 34 -13.52 4.07 -4.25
C GLU A 34 -13.83 5.44 -3.67
N LEU A 35 -13.04 5.91 -2.71
CA LEU A 35 -13.18 7.24 -2.13
C LEU A 35 -12.80 8.36 -3.11
N MET A 36 -11.85 8.13 -4.01
CA MET A 36 -11.51 9.10 -5.06
C MET A 36 -12.73 9.35 -5.97
N MET A 37 -13.48 8.31 -6.32
CA MET A 37 -14.64 8.40 -7.19
C MET A 37 -15.93 8.85 -6.46
N SER A 38 -15.94 8.84 -5.13
CA SER A 38 -17.08 9.30 -4.34
C SER A 38 -17.20 10.85 -4.25
N GLY A 39 -16.23 11.59 -4.79
CA GLY A 39 -16.13 13.06 -4.69
C GLY A 39 -15.40 13.50 -3.42
N SER A 40 -15.13 14.79 -3.28
CA SER A 40 -14.51 15.41 -2.09
C SER A 40 -13.23 14.73 -1.55
N TYR A 41 -12.48 14.05 -2.41
CA TYR A 41 -11.27 13.30 -2.03
C TYR A 41 -10.21 14.19 -1.37
N PHE A 42 -9.95 15.35 -1.94
CA PHE A 42 -8.97 16.30 -1.39
C PHE A 42 -9.44 16.95 -0.09
N GLU A 43 -10.75 17.08 0.10
CA GLU A 43 -11.33 17.51 1.39
C GLU A 43 -11.05 16.47 2.48
N LEU A 44 -11.19 15.17 2.16
CA LEU A 44 -10.84 14.10 3.11
C LEU A 44 -9.34 14.10 3.45
N ILE A 45 -8.47 14.33 2.46
CA ILE A 45 -7.02 14.47 2.72
C ILE A 45 -6.78 15.61 3.71
N SER A 46 -7.31 16.81 3.44
CA SER A 46 -7.13 17.98 4.30
C SER A 46 -7.63 17.71 5.72
N TRP A 47 -8.82 17.12 5.86
CA TRP A 47 -9.39 16.77 7.14
C TRP A 47 -8.54 15.74 7.93
N LEU A 48 -7.97 14.75 7.26
CA LEU A 48 -7.04 13.79 7.89
C LEU A 48 -5.75 14.49 8.36
N LYS A 49 -5.21 15.38 7.55
CA LYS A 49 -3.99 16.15 7.88
C LYS A 49 -4.22 17.10 9.05
N GLU A 50 -5.37 17.79 9.14
CA GLU A 50 -5.77 18.61 10.28
C GLU A 50 -5.83 17.81 11.59
N LYS A 51 -6.18 16.52 11.51
CA LYS A 51 -6.15 15.58 12.65
C LYS A 51 -4.77 14.96 12.89
N ASN A 52 -3.70 15.47 12.25
CA ASN A 52 -2.34 14.94 12.34
C ASN A 52 -2.23 13.45 11.93
N LYS A 53 -3.09 12.99 11.02
CA LYS A 53 -3.02 11.64 10.47
C LYS A 53 -2.14 11.64 9.22
N LYS A 54 -1.43 10.53 8.99
CA LYS A 54 -0.72 10.27 7.73
C LYS A 54 -1.68 9.75 6.68
N VAL A 55 -1.43 10.11 5.42
CA VAL A 55 -2.28 9.76 4.29
C VAL A 55 -1.50 8.97 3.24
N PHE A 56 -2.00 7.81 2.92
CA PHE A 56 -1.57 6.99 1.78
C PHE A 56 -2.63 7.06 0.67
N ALA A 57 -2.32 7.75 -0.41
CA ALA A 57 -3.13 7.81 -1.62
C ALA A 57 -2.87 6.56 -2.48
N ASP A 58 -3.74 5.55 -2.37
CA ASP A 58 -3.60 4.30 -3.11
C ASP A 58 -4.33 4.35 -4.46
N LEU A 59 -3.82 5.18 -5.38
CA LEU A 59 -4.45 5.50 -6.66
C LEU A 59 -3.92 4.66 -7.82
N LYS A 60 -2.78 4.02 -7.65
CA LYS A 60 -2.14 3.15 -8.66
C LYS A 60 -2.06 3.84 -10.04
N LEU A 61 -1.54 5.08 -10.05
CA LEU A 61 -1.51 5.89 -11.27
C LEU A 61 -0.84 5.15 -12.43
N HIS A 62 -1.49 5.20 -13.58
CA HIS A 62 -1.03 4.55 -14.80
C HIS A 62 -1.53 5.34 -16.02
N ASP A 63 -0.65 6.15 -16.59
CA ASP A 63 -0.88 7.00 -17.76
C ASP A 63 0.47 7.29 -18.42
N ILE A 64 0.52 8.10 -19.47
CA ILE A 64 1.78 8.57 -20.05
C ILE A 64 2.60 9.36 -19.01
N SER A 65 3.93 9.34 -19.18
CA SER A 65 4.87 9.88 -18.17
C SER A 65 4.59 11.31 -17.76
N GLU A 66 4.25 12.19 -18.73
CA GLU A 66 3.96 13.60 -18.42
C GLU A 66 2.70 13.78 -17.59
N THR A 67 1.63 13.03 -17.87
CA THR A 67 0.39 13.06 -17.09
C THR A 67 0.62 12.57 -15.66
N VAL A 68 1.34 11.44 -15.52
CA VAL A 68 1.68 10.91 -14.18
C VAL A 68 2.55 11.90 -13.41
N GLY A 69 3.58 12.47 -14.04
CA GLY A 69 4.44 13.47 -13.38
C GLY A 69 3.64 14.67 -12.85
N ARG A 70 2.74 15.24 -13.68
CA ARG A 70 1.87 16.36 -13.26
C ARG A 70 0.86 15.97 -12.18
N ALA A 71 0.28 14.78 -12.26
CA ALA A 71 -0.63 14.27 -11.23
C ALA A 71 0.07 14.12 -9.89
N VAL A 72 1.28 13.54 -9.88
CA VAL A 72 2.14 13.39 -8.68
C VAL A 72 2.49 14.76 -8.10
N ALA A 73 2.92 15.74 -8.94
CA ALA A 73 3.23 17.10 -8.49
C ALA A 73 2.01 17.80 -7.86
N ASN A 74 0.82 17.59 -8.42
CA ASN A 74 -0.41 18.14 -7.85
C ASN A 74 -0.76 17.50 -6.51
N LEU A 75 -0.67 16.17 -6.42
CA LEU A 75 -0.96 15.45 -5.17
C LEU A 75 0.02 15.82 -4.04
N ALA A 76 1.29 16.06 -4.38
CA ALA A 76 2.33 16.47 -3.42
C ALA A 76 2.02 17.81 -2.72
N LYS A 77 1.18 18.69 -3.32
CA LYS A 77 0.73 19.95 -2.72
C LYS A 77 -0.25 19.76 -1.55
N HIS A 78 -0.84 18.58 -1.43
CA HIS A 78 -1.81 18.23 -0.38
C HIS A 78 -1.19 17.52 0.83
N ASP A 79 0.13 17.55 0.96
CA ASP A 79 0.89 16.95 2.07
C ASP A 79 0.59 15.45 2.28
N VAL A 80 0.34 14.73 1.17
CA VAL A 80 0.19 13.27 1.17
C VAL A 80 1.53 12.63 1.51
N ASP A 81 1.51 11.61 2.35
CA ASP A 81 2.74 10.94 2.83
C ASP A 81 3.21 9.83 1.88
N LEU A 82 2.30 9.12 1.23
CA LEU A 82 2.60 7.97 0.38
C LEU A 82 1.63 7.88 -0.81
N LEU A 83 2.14 7.52 -1.99
CA LEU A 83 1.36 7.31 -3.22
C LEU A 83 1.76 6.00 -3.89
N THR A 84 0.79 5.30 -4.50
CA THR A 84 1.06 4.21 -5.42
C THR A 84 0.96 4.61 -6.89
N ILE A 85 1.89 4.09 -7.68
CA ILE A 85 1.81 4.05 -9.14
C ILE A 85 2.01 2.62 -9.64
N HIS A 86 1.60 2.29 -10.85
CA HIS A 86 1.97 1.01 -11.45
C HIS A 86 3.44 1.02 -11.91
N THR A 87 4.14 -0.11 -11.72
CA THR A 87 5.47 -0.34 -12.31
C THR A 87 5.34 -0.70 -13.80
N ALA A 88 4.93 0.28 -14.61
CA ALA A 88 4.64 0.07 -16.04
C ALA A 88 5.89 0.24 -16.90
N SER A 89 6.45 1.44 -16.96
CA SER A 89 7.66 1.73 -17.71
C SER A 89 8.61 2.62 -16.91
N ARG A 90 9.90 2.60 -17.27
CA ARG A 90 10.93 3.44 -16.65
C ARG A 90 10.55 4.92 -16.69
N SER A 91 10.13 5.42 -17.85
CA SER A 91 9.79 6.84 -18.03
C SER A 91 8.66 7.32 -17.13
N ILE A 92 7.64 6.48 -16.89
CA ILE A 92 6.52 6.79 -15.98
C ILE A 92 7.03 6.88 -14.53
N MET A 93 7.84 5.91 -14.10
CA MET A 93 8.36 5.86 -12.74
C MET A 93 9.34 6.99 -12.46
N GLU A 94 10.22 7.32 -13.41
CA GLU A 94 11.15 8.44 -13.29
C GLU A 94 10.41 9.79 -13.21
N ALA A 95 9.37 9.98 -14.04
CA ALA A 95 8.53 11.19 -13.97
C ALA A 95 7.83 11.32 -12.60
N ALA A 96 7.33 10.22 -12.04
CA ALA A 96 6.76 10.23 -10.69
C ALA A 96 7.81 10.55 -9.61
N ALA A 97 8.98 9.91 -9.66
CA ALA A 97 10.06 10.13 -8.71
C ALA A 97 10.59 11.57 -8.71
N GLN A 98 10.67 12.21 -9.88
CA GLN A 98 11.12 13.59 -10.03
C GLN A 98 10.12 14.63 -9.49
N ASN A 99 8.84 14.31 -9.45
CA ASN A 99 7.76 15.24 -9.12
C ASN A 99 7.13 15.01 -7.72
N LYS A 100 7.63 14.04 -6.95
CA LYS A 100 7.01 13.62 -5.67
C LYS A 100 7.16 14.59 -4.49
N GLY A 101 8.07 15.55 -4.57
CA GLY A 101 8.39 16.43 -3.43
C GLY A 101 8.86 15.63 -2.22
N LYS A 102 8.21 15.82 -1.06
CA LYS A 102 8.46 15.08 0.18
C LYS A 102 7.67 13.76 0.29
N MET A 103 6.68 13.56 -0.59
CA MET A 103 5.83 12.37 -0.60
C MET A 103 6.66 11.15 -1.04
N GLN A 104 6.46 10.02 -0.38
CA GLN A 104 7.00 8.75 -0.87
C GLN A 104 6.15 8.23 -2.03
N VAL A 105 6.80 7.74 -3.09
CA VAL A 105 6.12 7.06 -4.20
C VAL A 105 6.59 5.62 -4.29
N VAL A 106 5.66 4.68 -4.27
CA VAL A 106 5.94 3.25 -4.35
C VAL A 106 5.28 2.61 -5.57
N GLY A 107 6.00 1.69 -6.18
CA GLY A 107 5.53 0.98 -7.37
C GLY A 107 4.72 -0.27 -7.02
N VAL A 108 3.52 -0.42 -7.58
CA VAL A 108 2.77 -1.68 -7.51
C VAL A 108 3.41 -2.69 -8.46
N THR A 109 3.95 -3.78 -7.92
CA THR A 109 4.62 -4.84 -8.71
C THR A 109 3.61 -5.69 -9.47
N VAL A 110 2.95 -6.58 -8.77
CA VAL A 110 1.82 -7.39 -9.26
C VAL A 110 0.70 -7.27 -8.22
N LEU A 111 -0.53 -7.05 -8.66
CA LEU A 111 -1.67 -6.97 -7.75
C LEU A 111 -1.82 -8.28 -6.97
N THR A 112 -2.04 -8.19 -5.65
CA THR A 112 -1.98 -9.34 -4.74
C THR A 112 -3.11 -10.36 -4.91
N ASN A 113 -4.12 -10.04 -5.70
CA ASN A 113 -5.20 -10.93 -6.10
C ASN A 113 -4.91 -11.70 -7.40
N LEU A 114 -3.84 -11.35 -8.14
CA LEU A 114 -3.47 -12.03 -9.39
C LEU A 114 -2.63 -13.27 -9.11
N ASP A 115 -2.81 -14.30 -9.95
CA ASP A 115 -2.03 -15.51 -9.97
C ASP A 115 -1.36 -15.74 -11.34
N LYS A 116 -0.80 -16.92 -11.54
CA LYS A 116 -0.10 -17.26 -12.80
C LYS A 116 -1.03 -17.27 -14.00
N ASN A 117 -2.27 -17.74 -13.84
CA ASN A 117 -3.24 -17.78 -14.95
C ASN A 117 -3.60 -16.38 -15.41
N ASP A 118 -3.81 -15.45 -14.44
CA ASP A 118 -4.08 -14.04 -14.76
C ASP A 118 -2.92 -13.42 -15.57
N LEU A 119 -1.66 -13.77 -15.23
CA LEU A 119 -0.48 -13.27 -15.97
C LEU A 119 -0.43 -13.83 -17.40
N ASP A 120 -0.78 -15.10 -17.62
CA ASP A 120 -0.83 -15.71 -18.93
C ASP A 120 -1.91 -15.05 -19.80
N GLU A 121 -3.09 -14.77 -19.24
CA GLU A 121 -4.16 -14.02 -19.93
C GLU A 121 -3.74 -12.58 -20.27
N MET A 122 -2.91 -11.95 -19.44
CA MET A 122 -2.35 -10.62 -19.68
C MET A 122 -1.23 -10.64 -20.75
N GLY A 123 -0.86 -11.79 -21.29
CA GLY A 123 0.14 -11.94 -22.34
C GLY A 123 1.60 -11.94 -21.87
N PHE A 124 1.85 -12.19 -20.59
CA PHE A 124 3.21 -12.41 -20.10
C PHE A 124 3.74 -13.77 -20.60
N ASP A 125 5.07 -13.85 -20.79
CA ASP A 125 5.72 -15.11 -21.17
C ASP A 125 5.35 -16.20 -20.14
N PRO A 126 4.78 -17.34 -20.57
CA PRO A 126 4.42 -18.44 -19.68
C PRO A 126 5.57 -19.00 -18.84
N LYS A 127 6.82 -18.77 -19.24
CA LYS A 127 8.02 -19.19 -18.51
C LYS A 127 8.36 -18.27 -17.33
N ILE A 128 7.81 -17.05 -17.28
CA ILE A 128 8.07 -16.11 -16.19
C ILE A 128 7.20 -16.50 -15.00
N SER A 129 7.82 -16.80 -13.86
CA SER A 129 7.09 -16.97 -12.60
C SER A 129 6.58 -15.62 -12.08
N LEU A 130 5.57 -15.65 -11.22
CA LEU A 130 5.06 -14.44 -10.55
C LEU A 130 6.17 -13.80 -9.71
N GLU A 131 6.99 -14.61 -9.02
CA GLU A 131 8.12 -14.14 -8.23
C GLU A 131 9.17 -13.42 -9.09
N ASP A 132 9.55 -14.01 -10.24
CA ASP A 132 10.50 -13.38 -11.17
C ASP A 132 9.98 -12.04 -11.70
N LEU A 133 8.69 -11.97 -11.99
CA LEU A 133 8.05 -10.72 -12.43
C LEU A 133 8.09 -9.66 -11.34
N VAL A 134 7.78 -10.03 -10.09
CA VAL A 134 7.84 -9.12 -8.93
C VAL A 134 9.27 -8.62 -8.71
N VAL A 135 10.27 -9.51 -8.78
CA VAL A 135 11.70 -9.15 -8.66
C VAL A 135 12.10 -8.19 -9.78
N LYS A 136 11.75 -8.48 -11.04
CA LYS A 136 12.07 -7.64 -12.19
C LYS A 136 11.44 -6.25 -12.08
N LYS A 137 10.17 -6.18 -11.69
CA LYS A 137 9.45 -4.92 -11.49
C LYS A 137 10.00 -4.11 -10.32
N THR A 138 10.42 -4.79 -9.23
CA THR A 138 11.10 -4.14 -8.11
C THR A 138 12.43 -3.53 -8.52
N ALA A 139 13.27 -4.27 -9.26
CA ALA A 139 14.53 -3.75 -9.79
C ALA A 139 14.29 -2.47 -10.61
N LEU A 140 13.34 -2.51 -11.53
CA LEU A 140 13.00 -1.38 -12.37
C LEU A 140 12.50 -0.16 -11.56
N ALA A 141 11.68 -0.40 -10.52
CA ALA A 141 11.18 0.65 -9.61
C ALA A 141 12.32 1.33 -8.86
N LEU A 142 13.24 0.57 -8.29
CA LEU A 142 14.40 1.09 -7.55
C LEU A 142 15.38 1.83 -8.45
N ASP A 143 15.66 1.30 -9.65
CA ASP A 143 16.48 1.97 -10.66
C ASP A 143 15.87 3.32 -11.08
N SER A 144 14.54 3.40 -11.15
CA SER A 144 13.78 4.62 -11.46
C SER A 144 13.62 5.56 -10.27
N LYS A 145 14.29 5.29 -9.13
CA LYS A 145 14.31 6.12 -7.91
C LYS A 145 12.95 6.23 -7.20
N LEU A 146 12.10 5.23 -7.31
CA LEU A 146 10.96 5.10 -6.41
C LEU A 146 11.44 4.75 -4.99
N ASP A 147 10.66 5.13 -3.98
CA ASP A 147 11.00 4.92 -2.57
C ASP A 147 10.73 3.47 -2.10
N GLY A 148 10.09 2.68 -2.94
CA GLY A 148 9.78 1.30 -2.62
C GLY A 148 8.74 0.68 -3.53
N VAL A 149 8.16 -0.42 -3.05
CA VAL A 149 7.16 -1.20 -3.79
C VAL A 149 6.01 -1.67 -2.90
N VAL A 150 4.88 -1.98 -3.54
CA VAL A 150 3.82 -2.80 -2.94
C VAL A 150 4.08 -4.24 -3.34
N ALA A 151 4.22 -5.12 -2.34
CA ALA A 151 4.44 -6.54 -2.53
C ALA A 151 3.82 -7.34 -1.37
N SER A 152 3.47 -8.61 -1.62
CA SER A 152 2.94 -9.48 -0.57
C SER A 152 4.02 -9.85 0.45
N ALA A 153 3.61 -10.33 1.63
CA ALA A 153 4.54 -10.83 2.63
C ALA A 153 5.37 -12.03 2.13
N LEU A 154 4.82 -12.83 1.21
CA LEU A 154 5.53 -13.97 0.63
C LEU A 154 6.73 -13.51 -0.21
N GLU A 155 6.60 -12.39 -0.92
CA GLU A 155 7.63 -11.85 -1.80
C GLU A 155 8.66 -10.98 -1.04
N ALA A 156 8.27 -10.40 0.10
CA ALA A 156 9.11 -9.47 0.84
C ALA A 156 10.50 -10.05 1.17
N GLY A 157 10.58 -11.32 1.55
CA GLY A 157 11.84 -11.99 1.88
C GLY A 157 12.84 -12.03 0.73
N ILE A 158 12.41 -12.45 -0.46
CA ILE A 158 13.27 -12.50 -1.64
C ILE A 158 13.68 -11.09 -2.09
N LEU A 159 12.79 -10.11 -1.96
CA LEU A 159 13.11 -8.72 -2.29
C LEU A 159 14.17 -8.15 -1.35
N ARG A 160 14.11 -8.46 -0.04
CA ARG A 160 15.16 -8.07 0.93
C ARG A 160 16.49 -8.75 0.65
N GLN A 161 16.45 -10.03 0.33
CA GLN A 161 17.67 -10.78 -0.01
C GLN A 161 18.35 -10.21 -1.26
N LYS A 162 17.59 -9.84 -2.28
CA LYS A 162 18.15 -9.34 -3.56
C LYS A 162 18.55 -7.87 -3.54
N PHE A 163 17.78 -7.01 -2.85
CA PHE A 163 17.91 -5.55 -2.96
C PHE A 163 18.25 -4.86 -1.62
N GLY A 164 18.37 -5.60 -0.52
CA GLY A 164 18.68 -5.04 0.79
C GLY A 164 17.52 -4.32 1.45
N ASN A 165 17.83 -3.37 2.36
CA ASN A 165 16.85 -2.76 3.25
C ASN A 165 16.55 -1.28 2.95
N ASN A 166 17.19 -0.67 1.95
CA ASN A 166 17.13 0.78 1.70
C ASN A 166 15.94 1.23 0.87
N PHE A 167 14.80 0.50 0.94
CA PHE A 167 13.56 0.87 0.27
C PHE A 167 12.36 0.37 1.07
N SER A 168 11.19 0.94 0.85
CA SER A 168 9.97 0.55 1.54
C SER A 168 9.26 -0.62 0.85
N ILE A 169 8.81 -1.62 1.63
CA ILE A 169 7.88 -2.65 1.16
C ILE A 169 6.56 -2.44 1.88
N ILE A 170 5.54 -2.06 1.13
CA ILE A 170 4.17 -1.88 1.61
C ILE A 170 3.42 -3.19 1.39
N THR A 171 2.97 -3.83 2.46
CA THR A 171 2.42 -5.18 2.38
C THR A 171 0.94 -5.20 2.76
N PRO A 172 0.04 -5.40 1.77
CA PRO A 172 -1.39 -5.62 2.03
C PRO A 172 -1.69 -7.08 2.37
N GLY A 173 -2.96 -7.38 2.67
CA GLY A 173 -3.41 -8.74 2.94
C GLY A 173 -3.01 -9.24 4.33
N ILE A 174 -2.91 -8.36 5.32
CA ILE A 174 -2.49 -8.70 6.68
C ILE A 174 -3.70 -9.08 7.54
N ARG A 175 -3.53 -10.14 8.34
CA ARG A 175 -4.49 -10.67 9.29
C ARG A 175 -3.83 -10.84 10.66
N LEU A 176 -4.61 -10.95 11.73
CA LEU A 176 -4.08 -11.38 13.04
C LEU A 176 -3.87 -12.91 13.08
N GLU A 177 -4.80 -13.63 12.47
CA GLU A 177 -4.77 -15.10 12.36
C GLU A 177 -5.09 -15.50 10.91
N ALA A 178 -4.70 -16.72 10.54
CA ALA A 178 -5.02 -17.26 9.21
C ALA A 178 -6.54 -17.43 9.06
N VAL A 179 -7.11 -16.85 8.00
CA VAL A 179 -8.55 -16.95 7.68
C VAL A 179 -8.71 -17.79 6.42
N ALA A 180 -9.56 -18.82 6.50
CA ALA A 180 -9.96 -19.61 5.33
C ALA A 180 -10.92 -18.79 4.45
N ASN A 181 -10.83 -18.93 3.10
CA ASN A 181 -11.71 -18.30 2.11
C ASN A 181 -11.65 -16.75 2.05
N ASP A 182 -10.45 -16.17 2.15
CA ASP A 182 -10.26 -14.75 1.89
C ASP A 182 -10.18 -14.50 0.36
N ASP A 183 -10.71 -13.38 -0.13
CA ASP A 183 -10.55 -12.91 -1.52
C ASP A 183 -9.12 -12.46 -1.84
N GLN A 184 -8.29 -12.23 -0.82
CA GLN A 184 -6.86 -12.04 -0.94
C GLN A 184 -6.17 -13.39 -1.05
N LYS A 185 -5.64 -13.73 -2.24
CA LYS A 185 -4.93 -15.00 -2.48
C LYS A 185 -3.62 -15.13 -1.69
N ARG A 186 -3.04 -14.00 -1.22
CA ARG A 186 -1.71 -13.92 -0.57
C ARG A 186 -1.80 -13.17 0.76
N VAL A 187 -2.31 -13.85 1.80
CA VAL A 187 -2.44 -13.32 3.17
C VAL A 187 -1.28 -13.76 4.06
N ALA A 188 -0.98 -12.97 5.08
CA ALA A 188 0.00 -13.30 6.11
C ALA A 188 -0.40 -12.68 7.46
N ASP A 189 0.12 -13.24 8.56
CA ASP A 189 0.03 -12.59 9.86
C ASP A 189 1.08 -11.49 10.03
N VAL A 190 0.88 -10.65 11.05
CA VAL A 190 1.75 -9.51 11.35
C VAL A 190 3.20 -9.94 11.57
N LYS A 191 3.43 -11.00 12.36
CA LYS A 191 4.76 -11.49 12.70
C LYS A 191 5.51 -11.97 11.47
N THR A 192 4.87 -12.81 10.66
CA THR A 192 5.45 -13.33 9.41
C THR A 192 5.80 -12.20 8.45
N ALA A 193 4.91 -11.22 8.25
CA ALA A 193 5.17 -10.11 7.34
C ALA A 193 6.38 -9.27 7.78
N ILE A 194 6.55 -9.05 9.10
CA ILE A 194 7.68 -8.30 9.65
C ILE A 194 8.99 -9.10 9.50
N GLN A 195 8.98 -10.38 9.86
CA GLN A 195 10.15 -11.26 9.74
C GLN A 195 10.61 -11.37 8.27
N LYS A 196 9.69 -11.30 7.32
CA LYS A 196 9.99 -11.25 5.88
C LYS A 196 10.45 -9.88 5.40
N GLY A 197 10.43 -8.85 6.25
CA GLY A 197 11.00 -7.53 5.95
C GLY A 197 10.03 -6.50 5.39
N ALA A 198 8.71 -6.65 5.59
CA ALA A 198 7.74 -5.60 5.31
C ALA A 198 8.07 -4.32 6.09
N SER A 199 7.91 -3.14 5.45
CA SER A 199 8.12 -1.83 6.09
C SER A 199 6.83 -1.27 6.69
N HIS A 200 5.71 -1.48 6.01
CA HIS A 200 4.37 -1.06 6.44
C HIS A 200 3.36 -2.15 6.11
N LEU A 201 2.42 -2.37 7.01
CA LEU A 201 1.37 -3.38 6.89
C LEU A 201 0.03 -2.71 6.62
N VAL A 202 -0.64 -3.06 5.52
CA VAL A 202 -1.96 -2.52 5.18
C VAL A 202 -3.05 -3.47 5.66
N VAL A 203 -3.92 -2.97 6.53
CA VAL A 203 -5.03 -3.71 7.13
C VAL A 203 -6.35 -2.99 6.80
N GLY A 204 -7.27 -3.68 6.16
CA GLY A 204 -8.60 -3.18 5.83
C GLY A 204 -9.68 -3.83 6.70
N ARG A 205 -10.49 -4.72 6.11
CA ARG A 205 -11.66 -5.36 6.73
C ARG A 205 -11.48 -5.91 8.15
N PRO A 206 -10.32 -6.50 8.53
CA PRO A 206 -10.11 -6.94 9.91
C PRO A 206 -10.20 -5.83 10.96
N ILE A 207 -10.05 -4.57 10.56
CA ILE A 207 -10.28 -3.41 11.42
C ILE A 207 -11.61 -2.74 11.08
N THR A 208 -11.84 -2.47 9.80
CA THR A 208 -12.93 -1.59 9.35
C THR A 208 -14.32 -2.21 9.46
N ARG A 209 -14.41 -3.54 9.51
CA ARG A 209 -15.67 -4.30 9.67
C ARG A 209 -15.81 -4.96 11.04
N ASP A 210 -14.86 -4.72 11.96
CA ASP A 210 -14.99 -5.19 13.33
C ASP A 210 -16.10 -4.41 14.06
N SER A 211 -16.77 -5.06 14.98
CA SER A 211 -17.78 -4.42 15.86
C SER A 211 -17.17 -3.34 16.76
N ASP A 212 -15.88 -3.47 17.11
CA ASP A 212 -15.05 -2.51 17.82
C ASP A 212 -13.76 -2.21 17.03
N PRO A 213 -13.82 -1.32 16.01
CA PRO A 213 -12.67 -0.99 15.16
C PRO A 213 -11.48 -0.43 15.94
N LYS A 214 -11.72 0.26 17.07
CA LYS A 214 -10.66 0.79 17.93
C LYS A 214 -9.87 -0.35 18.59
N ASN A 215 -10.56 -1.30 19.20
CA ASN A 215 -9.92 -2.45 19.82
C ASN A 215 -9.23 -3.35 18.78
N ALA A 216 -9.83 -3.52 17.61
CA ALA A 216 -9.19 -4.23 16.49
C ALA A 216 -7.88 -3.54 16.08
N ALA A 217 -7.87 -2.23 15.85
CA ALA A 217 -6.66 -1.47 15.51
C ALA A 217 -5.59 -1.59 16.61
N LYS A 218 -5.99 -1.52 17.88
CA LYS A 218 -5.10 -1.71 19.04
C LYS A 218 -4.41 -3.08 19.01
N LYS A 219 -5.15 -4.16 18.75
CA LYS A 219 -4.58 -5.51 18.64
C LYS A 219 -3.51 -5.61 17.55
N PHE A 220 -3.74 -5.00 16.37
CA PHE A 220 -2.75 -4.94 15.30
C PHE A 220 -1.50 -4.14 15.70
N ASN A 221 -1.67 -3.01 16.40
CA ASN A 221 -0.56 -2.21 16.92
C ASN A 221 0.27 -2.96 17.97
N GLU A 222 -0.38 -3.72 18.86
CA GLU A 222 0.29 -4.55 19.85
C GLU A 222 1.05 -5.71 19.19
N ALA A 223 0.43 -6.41 18.22
CA ALA A 223 1.11 -7.45 17.44
C ALA A 223 2.34 -6.89 16.71
N LEU A 224 2.23 -5.67 16.14
CA LEU A 224 3.36 -4.98 15.53
C LEU A 224 4.49 -4.70 16.53
N LYS A 225 4.17 -4.19 17.72
CA LYS A 225 5.16 -3.91 18.78
C LYS A 225 5.87 -5.19 19.24
N ASN A 226 5.12 -6.24 19.54
CA ASN A 226 5.65 -7.51 20.02
C ASN A 226 6.57 -8.20 19.01
N SER A 227 6.23 -8.10 17.71
CA SER A 227 7.05 -8.70 16.64
C SER A 227 8.37 -7.95 16.36
N ARG A 228 8.56 -6.75 16.93
CA ARG A 228 9.81 -5.95 16.84
C ARG A 228 10.76 -6.23 17.97
N SER A 229 10.27 -6.78 19.07
CA SER A 229 11.04 -7.04 20.30
C SER A 229 11.57 -8.48 20.34
N SER A 230 11.19 -9.31 19.40
CA SER A 230 11.61 -10.70 19.19
C SER A 230 12.61 -10.81 18.06
#